data_a50e827643c2944bf79f339fba633725
#
_entry.id   a50e827643c2944bf79f339fba633725
#
_cell.length_a   1.000
_cell.length_b   1.000
_cell.length_c   1.000
_cell.angle_alpha   90.00
_cell.angle_beta   90.00
_cell.angle_gamma   90.00
#
_symmetry.space_group_name_H-M   'P 1'
#
loop_
_entity.id
_entity.type
_entity.pdbx_description
1 polymer ?
#
loop_
_entity_poly.entity_id
_entity_poly.type
_entity_poly.pdbx_seq_one_letter_code
_entity_poly.pdbx_strand_id
1 'polypeptide(L)'
;MPRLIFSPSARQDLTEIFDFIARDKPAAASNWIDMIEEKCKLMAETPEFGEKRPEYGANIRSSVVGRYVIFYRSIDSGIEVVRIISGDRDIRLL
;
A
#
# COMPACT_ATOMS: atom_id res chain seq x y z
N MET A 1 -3.76 -6.25 18.92
CA MET A 1 -3.03 -5.60 17.83
C MET A 1 -3.88 -5.58 16.57
N PRO A 2 -3.88 -4.47 15.80
CA PRO A 2 -4.66 -4.42 14.57
C PRO A 2 -4.14 -5.44 13.56
N ARG A 3 -5.06 -6.01 12.79
CA ARG A 3 -4.69 -6.93 11.73
C ARG A 3 -4.21 -6.15 10.50
N LEU A 4 -3.17 -6.65 9.87
CA LEU A 4 -2.66 -6.09 8.62
C LEU A 4 -2.48 -7.24 7.65
N ILE A 5 -3.28 -7.23 6.59
CA ILE A 5 -3.28 -8.28 5.57
C ILE A 5 -2.93 -7.64 4.23
N PHE A 6 -2.10 -8.30 3.46
CA PHE A 6 -1.79 -7.90 2.08
C PHE A 6 -2.48 -8.86 1.12
N SER A 7 -3.22 -8.33 0.16
CA SER A 7 -3.78 -9.15 -0.90
C SER A 7 -2.66 -9.77 -1.73
N PRO A 8 -2.92 -10.83 -2.49
CA PRO A 8 -1.91 -11.35 -3.42
C PRO A 8 -1.39 -10.30 -4.39
N SER A 9 -2.26 -9.42 -4.88
CA SER A 9 -1.84 -8.34 -5.78
C SER A 9 -0.93 -7.34 -5.08
N ALA A 10 -1.23 -7.01 -3.82
CA ALA A 10 -0.38 -6.09 -3.07
C ALA A 10 0.99 -6.69 -2.79
N ARG A 11 1.04 -8.00 -2.50
CA ARG A 11 2.31 -8.70 -2.31
C ARG A 11 3.15 -8.68 -3.58
N GLN A 12 2.52 -8.90 -4.72
CA GLN A 12 3.17 -8.82 -6.01
C GLN A 12 3.70 -7.40 -6.25
N ASP A 13 2.91 -6.38 -5.91
CA ASP A 13 3.33 -4.98 -6.03
C ASP A 13 4.60 -4.72 -5.21
N LEU A 14 4.65 -5.20 -3.96
CA LEU A 14 5.83 -5.02 -3.10
C LEU A 14 7.06 -5.67 -3.72
N THR A 15 6.93 -6.88 -4.24
CA THR A 15 8.03 -7.58 -4.89
C THR A 15 8.53 -6.79 -6.09
N GLU A 16 7.64 -6.28 -6.92
CA GLU A 16 8.01 -5.52 -8.11
C GLU A 16 8.68 -4.19 -7.76
N ILE A 17 8.17 -3.51 -6.73
CA ILE A 17 8.78 -2.27 -6.24
C ILE A 17 10.20 -2.54 -5.74
N PHE A 18 10.36 -3.60 -4.94
CA PHE A 18 11.67 -3.98 -4.42
C PHE A 18 12.65 -4.26 -5.58
N ASP A 19 12.24 -5.10 -6.52
CA ASP A 19 13.11 -5.50 -7.63
C ASP A 19 13.49 -4.30 -8.50
N PHE A 20 12.55 -3.41 -8.75
CA PHE A 20 12.80 -2.22 -9.55
C PHE A 20 13.86 -1.33 -8.91
N ILE A 21 13.72 -1.05 -7.62
CA ILE A 21 14.66 -0.18 -6.91
C ILE A 21 16.01 -0.88 -6.73
N ALA A 22 15.99 -2.18 -6.43
CA ALA A 22 17.20 -2.95 -6.14
C ALA A 22 18.13 -3.08 -7.34
N ARG A 23 17.62 -2.93 -8.56
CA ARG A 23 18.47 -2.94 -9.77
C ARG A 23 19.55 -1.88 -9.70
N ASP A 24 19.22 -0.74 -9.10
CA ASP A 24 20.08 0.42 -9.04
C ASP A 24 20.66 0.63 -7.65
N LYS A 25 19.82 0.49 -6.62
CA LYS A 25 20.16 0.83 -5.25
C LYS A 25 19.61 -0.20 -4.27
N PRO A 26 20.31 -1.34 -4.10
CA PRO A 26 19.78 -2.42 -3.26
C PRO A 26 19.44 -1.99 -1.82
N ALA A 27 20.30 -1.15 -1.21
CA ALA A 27 20.04 -0.69 0.16
C ALA A 27 18.78 0.18 0.22
N ALA A 28 18.56 1.02 -0.80
CA ALA A 28 17.37 1.86 -0.86
C ALA A 28 16.09 1.02 -1.02
N ALA A 29 16.18 -0.12 -1.72
CA ALA A 29 15.02 -1.00 -1.89
C ALA A 29 14.47 -1.46 -0.54
N SER A 30 15.34 -1.95 0.35
CA SER A 30 14.92 -2.38 1.68
C SER A 30 14.31 -1.23 2.47
N ASN A 31 14.91 -0.05 2.41
CA ASN A 31 14.40 1.11 3.13
C ASN A 31 13.01 1.51 2.65
N TRP A 32 12.78 1.48 1.34
CA TRP A 32 11.47 1.82 0.78
C TRP A 32 10.39 0.85 1.21
N ILE A 33 10.71 -0.46 1.20
CA ILE A 33 9.75 -1.47 1.63
C ILE A 33 9.42 -1.28 3.12
N ASP A 34 10.41 -1.01 3.95
CA ASP A 34 10.20 -0.74 5.38
C ASP A 34 9.28 0.47 5.58
N MET A 35 9.50 1.54 4.83
CA MET A 35 8.67 2.75 4.92
C MET A 35 7.21 2.46 4.53
N ILE A 36 7.00 1.69 3.46
CA ILE A 36 5.68 1.31 3.02
C ILE A 36 4.99 0.46 4.09
N GLU A 37 5.69 -0.53 4.64
CA GLU A 37 5.13 -1.40 5.68
C GLU A 37 4.78 -0.63 6.94
N GLU A 38 5.63 0.31 7.36
CA GLU A 38 5.34 1.16 8.52
C GLU A 38 4.09 1.99 8.31
N LYS A 39 3.93 2.54 7.11
CA LYS A 39 2.71 3.30 6.78
C LYS A 39 1.48 2.40 6.84
N CYS A 40 1.58 1.18 6.35
CA CYS A 40 0.48 0.21 6.40
C CYS A 40 0.09 -0.10 7.86
N LYS A 41 1.08 -0.24 8.75
CA LYS A 41 0.81 -0.47 10.17
C LYS A 41 0.05 0.71 10.79
N LEU A 42 0.46 1.93 10.45
CA LEU A 42 -0.26 3.13 10.92
C LEU A 42 -1.69 3.16 10.41
N MET A 43 -1.91 2.81 9.15
CA MET A 43 -3.26 2.77 8.59
C MET A 43 -4.10 1.68 9.25
N ALA A 44 -3.50 0.56 9.64
CA ALA A 44 -4.22 -0.50 10.35
C ALA A 44 -4.71 -0.02 11.71
N GLU A 45 -3.96 0.86 12.38
CA GLU A 45 -4.35 1.43 13.67
C GLU A 45 -5.43 2.51 13.53
N THR A 46 -5.44 3.23 12.40
CA THR A 46 -6.36 4.34 12.16
C THR A 46 -6.94 4.25 10.76
N PRO A 47 -7.78 3.24 10.47
CA PRO A 47 -8.23 2.98 9.10
C PRO A 47 -8.98 4.14 8.44
N GLU A 48 -9.59 5.02 9.23
CA GLU A 48 -10.39 6.13 8.72
C GLU A 48 -9.55 7.30 8.20
N PHE A 49 -8.25 7.30 8.46
CA PHE A 49 -7.40 8.44 8.10
C PHE A 49 -7.09 8.53 6.60
N GLY A 50 -7.18 7.42 5.88
CA GLY A 50 -6.97 7.45 4.44
C GLY A 50 -8.07 8.20 3.71
N GLU A 51 -7.72 8.73 2.55
CA GLU A 51 -8.68 9.43 1.69
C GLU A 51 -9.65 8.43 1.07
N LYS A 52 -10.94 8.73 1.12
CA LYS A 52 -11.95 7.88 0.48
C LYS A 52 -11.78 7.90 -1.03
N ARG A 53 -11.82 6.73 -1.63
CA ARG A 53 -11.67 6.58 -3.08
C ARG A 53 -12.84 5.75 -3.63
N PRO A 54 -14.05 6.32 -3.63
CA PRO A 54 -15.25 5.58 -4.06
C PRO A 54 -15.19 5.17 -5.52
N GLU A 55 -14.40 5.87 -6.35
CA GLU A 55 -14.23 5.51 -7.76
C GLU A 55 -13.56 4.15 -7.94
N TYR A 56 -12.90 3.62 -6.91
CA TYR A 56 -12.23 2.32 -6.97
C TYR A 56 -12.96 1.24 -6.18
N GLY A 57 -14.02 1.61 -5.46
CA GLY A 57 -14.81 0.66 -4.69
C GLY A 57 -15.39 1.32 -3.44
N ALA A 58 -16.51 0.77 -2.95
CA ALA A 58 -17.32 1.39 -1.91
C ALA A 58 -16.54 1.63 -0.60
N ASN A 59 -15.58 0.78 -0.29
CA ASN A 59 -14.85 0.86 0.99
C ASN A 59 -13.37 1.09 0.80
N ILE A 60 -12.95 1.53 -0.36
CA ILE A 60 -11.53 1.74 -0.66
C ILE A 60 -11.09 3.12 -0.19
N ARG A 61 -9.95 3.14 0.47
CA ARG A 61 -9.25 4.36 0.86
C ARG A 61 -7.83 4.30 0.35
N SER A 62 -7.16 5.44 0.32
CA SER A 62 -5.75 5.50 -0.08
C SER A 62 -4.93 6.36 0.85
N SER A 63 -3.65 6.08 0.89
CA SER A 63 -2.66 6.88 1.61
C SER A 63 -1.37 6.88 0.80
N VAL A 64 -0.54 7.92 0.98
CA VAL A 64 0.65 8.12 0.15
C VAL A 64 1.91 7.93 0.99
N VAL A 65 2.89 7.23 0.41
CA VAL A 65 4.25 7.14 0.94
C VAL A 65 5.21 7.49 -0.20
N GLY A 66 5.79 8.70 -0.14
CA GLY A 66 6.64 9.17 -1.23
C GLY A 66 5.87 9.18 -2.54
N ARG A 67 6.38 8.43 -3.52
CA ARG A 67 5.74 8.33 -4.83
C ARG A 67 4.72 7.20 -4.95
N TYR A 68 4.51 6.44 -3.85
CA TYR A 68 3.63 5.27 -3.89
C TYR A 68 2.30 5.58 -3.24
N VAL A 69 1.23 5.03 -3.81
CA VAL A 69 -0.13 5.14 -3.28
C VAL A 69 -0.54 3.76 -2.80
N ILE A 70 -0.95 3.70 -1.53
CA ILE A 70 -1.41 2.47 -0.90
C ILE A 70 -2.94 2.49 -0.90
N PHE A 71 -3.55 1.52 -1.57
CA PHE A 71 -5.00 1.35 -1.57
C PHE A 71 -5.36 0.24 -0.60
N TYR A 72 -6.32 0.51 0.28
CA TYR A 72 -6.69 -0.44 1.32
C TYR A 72 -8.17 -0.33 1.64
N ARG A 73 -8.67 -1.33 2.36
CA ARG A 73 -10.02 -1.32 2.89
C ARG A 73 -10.02 -1.79 4.33
N SER A 74 -10.99 -1.33 5.12
CA SER A 74 -11.14 -1.78 6.50
C SER A 74 -11.66 -3.22 6.51
N ILE A 75 -11.15 -3.99 7.45
CA ILE A 75 -11.65 -5.33 7.77
C ILE A 75 -11.84 -5.40 9.28
N ASP A 76 -12.32 -6.52 9.78
CA ASP A 76 -12.42 -6.72 11.23
C ASP A 76 -11.07 -6.52 11.87
N SER A 77 -10.98 -5.52 12.76
CA SER A 77 -9.80 -5.24 13.58
C SER A 77 -8.56 -4.83 12.78
N GLY A 78 -8.75 -4.24 11.59
CA GLY A 78 -7.59 -3.78 10.84
C GLY A 78 -7.89 -3.42 9.40
N ILE A 79 -6.92 -3.65 8.54
CA ILE A 79 -7.06 -3.35 7.10
C ILE A 79 -6.53 -4.49 6.25
N GLU A 80 -7.02 -4.53 5.02
CA GLU A 80 -6.40 -5.30 3.93
C GLU A 80 -5.85 -4.31 2.91
N VAL A 81 -4.56 -4.38 2.63
CA VAL A 81 -3.93 -3.61 1.57
C VAL A 81 -4.23 -4.30 0.25
N VAL A 82 -4.90 -3.60 -0.67
CA VAL A 82 -5.40 -4.18 -1.92
C VAL A 82 -4.40 -4.00 -3.04
N ARG A 83 -3.78 -2.82 -3.14
CA ARG A 83 -2.76 -2.52 -4.15
C ARG A 83 -1.78 -1.47 -3.61
N ILE A 84 -0.56 -1.50 -4.16
CA ILE A 84 0.45 -0.47 -3.91
C ILE A 84 1.00 -0.06 -5.28
N ILE A 85 0.75 1.17 -5.69
CA ILE A 85 1.00 1.61 -7.06
C ILE A 85 1.80 2.90 -7.06
N SER A 86 2.74 3.03 -8.00
CA SER A 86 3.45 4.29 -8.18
C SER A 86 2.46 5.35 -8.66
N GLY A 87 2.50 6.52 -8.03
CA GLY A 87 1.63 7.64 -8.38
C GLY A 87 1.87 8.20 -9.77
N ASP A 88 3.00 7.83 -10.41
CA ASP A 88 3.29 8.25 -11.77
C ASP A 88 2.53 7.43 -12.81
N ARG A 89 1.89 6.36 -12.38
CA ARG A 89 1.15 5.49 -13.29
C ARG A 89 -0.31 5.88 -13.35
N ASP A 90 -0.94 5.50 -14.46
CA ASP A 90 -2.37 5.54 -14.61
C ASP A 90 -2.97 4.47 -13.68
N ILE A 91 -3.66 4.88 -12.63
CA ILE A 91 -4.08 3.98 -11.57
C ILE A 91 -5.37 3.28 -11.96
N ARG A 92 -5.34 1.93 -12.01
CA ARG A 92 -6.51 1.10 -12.30
C ARG A 92 -6.52 -0.08 -11.36
N LEU A 93 -7.60 -0.24 -10.63
CA LEU A 93 -7.75 -1.29 -9.62
C LEU A 93 -8.62 -2.46 -10.09
N LEU A 94 -8.65 -2.73 -11.33
CA LEU A 94 -9.47 -3.82 -11.89
C LEU A 94 -8.79 -5.17 -11.76
#